data_d7b371a6b9e640f17e4470cf98e8a252
#
_entry.id   d7b371a6b9e640f17e4470cf98e8a252
#
_cell.length_a   1.000
_cell.length_b   1.000
_cell.length_c   1.000
_cell.angle_alpha   90.00
_cell.angle_beta   90.00
_cell.angle_gamma   90.00
#
_symmetry.space_group_name_H-M   'P 1'
#
loop_
_entity.id
_entity.type
_entity.pdbx_description
1 polymer ?
#
loop_
_entity_poly.entity_id
_entity_poly.type
_entity_poly.pdbx_seq_one_letter_code
_entity_poly.pdbx_strand_id
1 'polypeptide(L)'
;MQQKPLSEIRAVADVEPAQLRSLTRRERLERWADLLEREPSRQLKTLHEIEFQPRSKRDEMRADGSPLSVAYADPVLRTEGLASDKLGDAITFFELSDGQVHRLLCSCMYGVRMEAGTAARQIRTIARGDVGHRSRVGLTGVAVVVIPALLYFFT
;
A
#
# COMPACT_ATOMS: atom_id res chain seq x y z
N MET A 1 -14.24 53.56 -11.28
CA MET A 1 -13.90 52.14 -11.29
C MET A 1 -14.97 51.39 -10.52
N GLN A 2 -15.88 50.69 -11.20
CA GLN A 2 -16.92 49.90 -10.55
C GLN A 2 -16.34 48.53 -10.18
N GLN A 3 -16.33 48.24 -8.89
CA GLN A 3 -15.98 46.89 -8.40
C GLN A 3 -17.13 45.95 -8.73
N LYS A 4 -16.83 44.85 -9.42
CA LYS A 4 -17.81 43.77 -9.66
C LYS A 4 -18.22 43.13 -8.31
N PRO A 5 -19.51 42.88 -8.08
CA PRO A 5 -19.96 42.28 -6.84
C PRO A 5 -19.42 40.85 -6.69
N LEU A 6 -19.05 40.48 -5.46
CA LEU A 6 -18.50 39.16 -5.10
C LEU A 6 -19.36 37.95 -5.53
N SER A 7 -20.66 38.18 -5.80
CA SER A 7 -21.59 37.19 -6.33
C SER A 7 -21.29 36.76 -7.78
N GLU A 8 -20.75 37.68 -8.62
CA GLU A 8 -20.35 37.35 -9.99
C GLU A 8 -19.04 36.55 -10.04
N ILE A 9 -18.18 36.72 -9.04
CA ILE A 9 -16.93 35.95 -8.93
C ILE A 9 -17.20 34.48 -8.49
N ARG A 10 -18.27 34.26 -7.70
CA ARG A 10 -18.68 32.91 -7.30
C ARG A 10 -19.28 32.09 -8.45
N ALA A 11 -19.92 32.69 -9.40
CA ALA A 11 -20.55 31.98 -10.53
C ALA A 11 -19.53 31.46 -11.56
N VAL A 12 -18.27 31.94 -11.54
CA VAL A 12 -17.20 31.48 -12.43
C VAL A 12 -16.38 30.35 -11.76
N ALA A 13 -16.59 30.09 -10.46
CA ALA A 13 -15.90 29.08 -9.68
C ALA A 13 -16.76 27.82 -9.41
N ASP A 14 -17.74 27.51 -10.24
CA ASP A 14 -18.30 26.15 -10.36
C ASP A 14 -17.30 25.23 -11.09
N VAL A 15 -16.07 25.24 -10.61
CA VAL A 15 -15.20 24.10 -10.69
C VAL A 15 -15.77 23.15 -9.63
N GLU A 16 -16.58 22.20 -10.08
CA GLU A 16 -16.96 21.04 -9.30
C GLU A 16 -15.68 20.57 -8.58
N PRO A 17 -15.63 20.49 -7.23
CA PRO A 17 -14.44 20.05 -6.55
C PRO A 17 -14.16 18.67 -7.12
N ALA A 18 -13.10 18.55 -7.92
CA ALA A 18 -12.65 17.26 -8.44
C ALA A 18 -12.62 16.36 -7.21
N GLN A 19 -13.57 15.43 -7.14
CA GLN A 19 -13.63 14.48 -6.04
C GLN A 19 -12.25 13.85 -6.00
N LEU A 20 -11.43 14.25 -5.02
CA LEU A 20 -10.10 13.72 -4.83
C LEU A 20 -10.28 12.22 -4.64
N ARG A 21 -10.12 11.49 -5.73
CA ARG A 21 -10.25 10.04 -5.73
C ARG A 21 -9.22 9.49 -4.75
N SER A 22 -9.68 8.78 -3.74
CA SER A 22 -8.81 8.06 -2.80
C SER A 22 -7.86 7.12 -3.57
N LEU A 23 -6.61 7.09 -3.16
CA LEU A 23 -5.60 6.24 -3.76
C LEU A 23 -5.95 4.76 -3.55
N THR A 24 -5.86 3.98 -4.61
CA THR A 24 -5.94 2.53 -4.52
C THR A 24 -4.75 1.98 -3.72
N ARG A 25 -4.86 0.75 -3.19
CA ARG A 25 -3.74 0.06 -2.53
C ARG A 25 -2.46 0.09 -3.38
N ARG A 26 -2.57 -0.18 -4.66
CA ARG A 26 -1.43 -0.16 -5.58
C ARG A 26 -0.81 1.24 -5.68
N GLU A 27 -1.62 2.28 -5.85
CA GLU A 27 -1.13 3.66 -5.93
C GLU A 27 -0.44 4.09 -4.63
N ARG A 28 -0.95 3.67 -3.46
CA ARG A 28 -0.30 3.89 -2.16
C ARG A 28 1.08 3.22 -2.09
N LEU A 29 1.18 1.97 -2.52
CA LEU A 29 2.44 1.23 -2.56
C LEU A 29 3.45 1.85 -3.56
N GLU A 30 3.00 2.18 -4.77
CA GLU A 30 3.86 2.84 -5.77
C GLU A 30 4.39 4.19 -5.26
N ARG A 31 3.50 5.00 -4.65
CA ARG A 31 3.92 6.26 -4.04
C ARG A 31 4.97 6.06 -2.95
N TRP A 32 4.79 5.06 -2.09
CA TRP A 32 5.78 4.72 -1.07
C TRP A 32 7.13 4.34 -1.68
N ALA A 33 7.12 3.52 -2.72
CA ALA A 33 8.35 3.17 -3.45
C ALA A 33 9.03 4.39 -4.07
N ASP A 34 8.26 5.30 -4.69
CA ASP A 34 8.79 6.55 -5.27
C ASP A 34 9.47 7.45 -4.21
N LEU A 35 8.90 7.53 -3.00
CA LEU A 35 9.50 8.28 -1.89
C LEU A 35 10.86 7.72 -1.49
N LEU A 36 10.99 6.40 -1.44
CA LEU A 36 12.24 5.71 -1.12
C LEU A 36 13.30 5.83 -2.22
N GLU A 37 12.87 5.88 -3.49
CA GLU A 37 13.76 6.03 -4.63
C GLU A 37 14.35 7.44 -4.80
N ARG A 38 13.85 8.44 -4.07
CA ARG A 38 14.45 9.78 -4.06
C ARG A 38 15.89 9.76 -3.50
N GLU A 39 16.16 8.87 -2.55
CA GLU A 39 17.47 8.68 -1.93
C GLU A 39 17.78 7.17 -1.82
N PRO A 40 18.06 6.48 -2.93
CA PRO A 40 18.11 5.02 -2.98
C PRO A 40 19.24 4.42 -2.13
N SER A 41 20.33 5.14 -1.93
CA SER A 41 21.47 4.73 -1.10
C SER A 41 21.29 5.00 0.40
N ARG A 42 20.21 5.70 0.79
CA ARG A 42 19.91 5.98 2.20
C ARG A 42 19.76 4.69 2.99
N GLN A 43 20.47 4.60 4.11
CA GLN A 43 20.40 3.47 5.02
C GLN A 43 19.20 3.62 5.98
N LEU A 44 18.30 2.67 5.93
CA LEU A 44 17.10 2.60 6.76
C LEU A 44 17.24 1.47 7.78
N LYS A 45 16.66 1.65 8.96
CA LYS A 45 16.61 0.61 9.98
C LYS A 45 15.62 -0.48 9.58
N THR A 46 15.98 -1.73 9.88
CA THR A 46 15.04 -2.86 9.85
C THR A 46 14.40 -3.04 11.22
N LEU A 47 13.30 -3.77 11.27
CA LEU A 47 12.65 -4.11 12.53
C LEU A 47 13.22 -5.43 13.04
N HIS A 48 13.80 -5.38 14.24
CA HIS A 48 14.45 -6.54 14.84
C HIS A 48 13.41 -7.48 15.48
N GLU A 49 13.54 -8.77 15.20
CA GLU A 49 12.74 -9.83 15.84
C GLU A 49 11.21 -9.68 15.77
N ILE A 50 10.70 -9.01 14.72
CA ILE A 50 9.25 -8.78 14.58
C ILE A 50 8.45 -10.08 14.49
N GLU A 51 9.06 -11.15 13.97
CA GLU A 51 8.46 -12.49 13.84
C GLU A 51 8.26 -13.20 15.17
N PHE A 52 9.05 -12.87 16.19
CA PHE A 52 8.98 -13.48 17.53
C PHE A 52 8.07 -12.71 18.49
N GLN A 53 7.61 -11.50 18.09
CA GLN A 53 6.73 -10.72 18.94
C GLN A 53 5.28 -11.16 18.77
N PRO A 54 4.49 -11.22 19.85
CA PRO A 54 3.04 -11.37 19.76
C PRO A 54 2.43 -10.25 18.88
N ARG A 55 1.38 -10.55 18.13
CA ARG A 55 0.76 -9.62 17.19
C ARG A 55 0.45 -8.26 17.83
N SER A 56 -0.14 -8.25 19.03
CA SER A 56 -0.47 -7.02 19.74
C SER A 56 0.75 -6.13 20.03
N LYS A 57 1.89 -6.72 20.40
CA LYS A 57 3.14 -5.97 20.60
C LYS A 57 3.75 -5.53 19.27
N ARG A 58 3.72 -6.40 18.28
CA ARG A 58 4.20 -6.10 16.94
C ARG A 58 3.45 -4.92 16.32
N ASP A 59 2.12 -4.91 16.45
CA ASP A 59 1.28 -3.86 15.89
C ASP A 59 1.57 -2.49 16.53
N GLU A 60 1.98 -2.44 17.80
CA GLU A 60 2.37 -1.23 18.53
C GLU A 60 3.83 -0.79 18.28
N MET A 61 4.65 -1.59 17.60
CA MET A 61 6.04 -1.24 17.33
C MET A 61 6.13 0.00 16.45
N ARG A 62 6.91 0.99 16.91
CA ARG A 62 7.25 2.17 16.11
C ARG A 62 8.30 1.83 15.08
N ALA A 63 8.16 2.43 13.94
CA ALA A 63 9.03 2.15 12.80
C ALA A 63 10.04 3.28 12.54
N ASP A 64 10.53 3.93 13.59
CA ASP A 64 11.46 5.06 13.49
C ASP A 64 12.71 4.72 12.67
N GLY A 65 12.94 5.51 11.62
CA GLY A 65 14.09 5.34 10.72
C GLY A 65 13.99 4.13 9.77
N SER A 66 12.87 3.41 9.77
CA SER A 66 12.58 2.33 8.83
C SER A 66 11.95 2.86 7.53
N PRO A 67 11.73 2.00 6.51
CA PRO A 67 10.95 2.38 5.32
C PRO A 67 9.57 2.96 5.64
N LEU A 68 8.91 2.51 6.71
CA LEU A 68 7.60 3.01 7.12
C LEU A 68 7.63 4.46 7.60
N SER A 69 8.69 4.88 8.28
CA SER A 69 8.84 6.28 8.70
C SER A 69 8.93 7.24 7.51
N VAL A 70 9.47 6.77 6.38
CA VAL A 70 9.49 7.54 5.12
C VAL A 70 8.08 7.69 4.56
N ALA A 71 7.27 6.63 4.59
CA ALA A 71 5.86 6.69 4.20
C ALA A 71 5.07 7.66 5.08
N TYR A 72 5.23 7.56 6.40
CA TYR A 72 4.51 8.42 7.35
C TYR A 72 4.92 9.90 7.27
N ALA A 73 6.14 10.21 6.84
CA ALA A 73 6.56 11.60 6.60
C ALA A 73 5.82 12.26 5.42
N ASP A 74 5.25 11.47 4.49
CA ASP A 74 4.54 12.00 3.33
C ASP A 74 3.14 12.52 3.70
N PRO A 75 2.83 13.81 3.41
CA PRO A 75 1.55 14.40 3.75
C PRO A 75 0.38 13.78 2.98
N VAL A 76 0.61 13.28 1.75
CA VAL A 76 -0.45 12.66 0.95
C VAL A 76 -0.86 11.33 1.54
N LEU A 77 0.09 10.46 1.91
CA LEU A 77 -0.24 9.17 2.53
C LEU A 77 -0.94 9.35 3.88
N ARG A 78 -0.59 10.39 4.65
CA ARG A 78 -1.32 10.74 5.89
C ARG A 78 -2.74 11.21 5.60
N THR A 79 -2.94 12.04 4.60
CA THR A 79 -4.28 12.49 4.20
C THR A 79 -5.15 11.32 3.69
N GLU A 80 -4.53 10.34 3.04
CA GLU A 80 -5.19 9.11 2.59
C GLU A 80 -5.51 8.12 3.73
N GLY A 81 -5.07 8.41 4.97
CA GLY A 81 -5.44 7.64 6.15
C GLY A 81 -4.32 6.85 6.84
N LEU A 82 -3.04 7.09 6.49
CA LEU A 82 -1.93 6.53 7.27
C LEU A 82 -1.85 7.23 8.63
N ALA A 83 -2.40 6.60 9.66
CA ALA A 83 -2.65 7.24 10.95
C ALA A 83 -1.38 7.50 11.77
N SER A 84 -0.41 6.59 11.74
CA SER A 84 0.86 6.72 12.47
C SER A 84 2.00 5.95 11.81
N ASP A 85 3.19 6.04 12.41
CA ASP A 85 4.37 5.27 12.06
C ASP A 85 4.44 3.90 12.77
N LYS A 86 3.34 3.47 13.42
CA LYS A 86 3.25 2.14 13.99
C LYS A 86 3.07 1.07 12.93
N LEU A 87 3.64 -0.09 13.17
CA LEU A 87 3.57 -1.21 12.23
C LEU A 87 2.13 -1.65 11.96
N GLY A 88 1.26 -1.70 12.97
CA GLY A 88 -0.14 -2.08 12.83
C GLY A 88 -0.93 -1.15 11.90
N ASP A 89 -0.75 0.16 12.05
CA ASP A 89 -1.39 1.16 11.19
C ASP A 89 -0.91 1.02 9.73
N ALA A 90 0.39 0.81 9.54
CA ALA A 90 0.96 0.61 8.21
C ALA A 90 0.50 -0.70 7.56
N ILE A 91 0.42 -1.80 8.32
CA ILE A 91 -0.12 -3.09 7.85
C ILE A 91 -1.55 -2.89 7.34
N THR A 92 -2.38 -2.22 8.13
CA THR A 92 -3.78 -1.95 7.78
C THR A 92 -3.89 -1.05 6.56
N PHE A 93 -3.15 0.06 6.54
CA PHE A 93 -3.20 1.05 5.47
C PHE A 93 -2.71 0.51 4.12
N PHE A 94 -1.61 -0.22 4.10
CA PHE A 94 -1.05 -0.81 2.87
C PHE A 94 -1.60 -2.21 2.58
N GLU A 95 -2.48 -2.74 3.44
CA GLU A 95 -3.05 -4.09 3.33
C GLU A 95 -1.96 -5.17 3.17
N LEU A 96 -0.93 -5.12 4.04
CA LEU A 96 0.20 -6.02 3.97
C LEU A 96 -0.10 -7.35 4.68
N SER A 97 0.26 -8.46 4.04
CA SER A 97 0.28 -9.75 4.72
C SER A 97 1.50 -9.88 5.64
N ASP A 98 1.44 -10.77 6.62
CA ASP A 98 2.56 -11.04 7.53
C ASP A 98 3.84 -11.43 6.77
N GLY A 99 3.73 -12.24 5.72
CA GLY A 99 4.87 -12.59 4.87
C GLY A 99 5.44 -11.41 4.06
N GLN A 100 4.61 -10.43 3.69
CA GLN A 100 5.07 -9.19 3.04
C GLN A 100 5.79 -8.29 4.04
N VAL A 101 5.25 -8.14 5.25
CA VAL A 101 5.88 -7.39 6.35
C VAL A 101 7.25 -7.99 6.69
N HIS A 102 7.32 -9.30 6.84
CA HIS A 102 8.57 -10.01 7.12
C HIS A 102 9.62 -9.76 6.03
N ARG A 103 9.27 -9.96 4.76
CA ARG A 103 10.20 -9.72 3.64
C ARG A 103 10.62 -8.27 3.48
N LEU A 104 9.79 -7.33 3.90
CA LEU A 104 10.03 -5.90 3.69
C LEU A 104 10.84 -5.27 4.83
N LEU A 105 10.63 -5.71 6.06
CA LEU A 105 11.06 -4.98 7.24
C LEU A 105 11.91 -5.79 8.21
N CYS A 106 11.92 -7.14 8.12
CA CYS A 106 12.62 -7.97 9.10
C CYS A 106 14.14 -7.85 9.00
N SER A 107 14.78 -7.67 10.13
CA SER A 107 16.25 -7.68 10.25
C SER A 107 16.87 -9.02 9.85
N CYS A 108 16.14 -10.12 9.94
CA CYS A 108 16.59 -11.44 9.51
C CYS A 108 16.88 -11.52 8.00
N MET A 109 16.24 -10.65 7.20
CA MET A 109 16.43 -10.61 5.75
C MET A 109 17.58 -9.70 5.32
N TYR A 110 17.85 -8.62 6.05
CA TYR A 110 18.75 -7.54 5.62
C TYR A 110 19.80 -7.15 6.67
N GLY A 111 19.80 -7.80 7.84
CA GLY A 111 20.56 -7.33 8.98
C GLY A 111 19.92 -6.07 9.60
N VAL A 112 20.73 -5.29 10.31
CA VAL A 112 20.26 -4.11 11.08
C VAL A 112 19.79 -2.96 10.18
N ARG A 113 20.28 -2.92 8.93
CA ARG A 113 19.97 -1.83 7.98
C ARG A 113 19.75 -2.39 6.58
N MET A 114 18.96 -1.65 5.81
CA MET A 114 18.71 -1.90 4.39
C MET A 114 18.77 -0.58 3.60
N GLU A 115 19.14 -0.65 2.34
CA GLU A 115 19.08 0.50 1.44
C GLU A 115 17.64 0.83 1.05
N ALA A 116 17.31 2.10 0.98
CA ALA A 116 15.99 2.57 0.56
C ALA A 116 15.60 2.06 -0.84
N GLY A 117 16.56 1.98 -1.78
CA GLY A 117 16.33 1.42 -3.11
C GLY A 117 15.99 -0.07 -3.07
N THR A 118 16.52 -0.83 -2.12
CA THR A 118 16.15 -2.24 -1.92
C THR A 118 14.70 -2.35 -1.41
N ALA A 119 14.32 -1.52 -0.42
CA ALA A 119 12.95 -1.44 0.06
C ALA A 119 11.98 -1.07 -1.08
N ALA A 120 12.30 -0.06 -1.88
CA ALA A 120 11.49 0.36 -3.02
C ALA A 120 11.25 -0.77 -4.02
N ARG A 121 12.28 -1.53 -4.40
CA ARG A 121 12.14 -2.70 -5.29
C ARG A 121 11.20 -3.76 -4.72
N GLN A 122 11.30 -4.05 -3.42
CA GLN A 122 10.42 -5.02 -2.76
C GLN A 122 8.97 -4.53 -2.74
N ILE A 123 8.74 -3.25 -2.42
CA ILE A 123 7.39 -2.66 -2.43
C ILE A 123 6.78 -2.72 -3.84
N ARG A 124 7.53 -2.40 -4.89
CA ARG A 124 7.04 -2.52 -6.27
C ARG A 124 6.73 -3.98 -6.65
N THR A 125 7.49 -4.93 -6.14
CA THR A 125 7.19 -6.36 -6.34
C THR A 125 5.86 -6.73 -5.71
N ILE A 126 5.56 -6.21 -4.51
CA ILE A 126 4.26 -6.39 -3.84
C ILE A 126 3.14 -5.74 -4.65
N ALA A 127 3.33 -4.50 -5.09
CA ALA A 127 2.34 -3.76 -5.89
C ALA A 127 2.00 -4.46 -7.22
N ARG A 128 2.99 -5.06 -7.88
CA ARG A 128 2.82 -5.83 -9.13
C ARG A 128 2.14 -7.18 -8.90
N GLY A 129 2.40 -7.83 -7.78
CA GLY A 129 1.76 -9.10 -7.41
C GLY A 129 0.24 -8.99 -7.30
N ASP A 130 -0.29 -7.81 -6.96
CA ASP A 130 -1.73 -7.56 -6.90
C ASP A 130 -2.41 -7.66 -8.27
N VAL A 131 -1.70 -7.38 -9.37
CA VAL A 131 -2.22 -7.51 -10.72
C VAL A 131 -2.43 -8.99 -11.10
N GLY A 132 -1.53 -9.87 -10.66
CA GLY A 132 -1.60 -11.31 -10.95
C GLY A 132 -2.71 -12.03 -10.16
N HIS A 133 -3.03 -11.55 -8.97
CA HIS A 133 -4.03 -12.21 -8.11
C HIS A 133 -5.48 -11.92 -8.57
N ARG A 134 -5.76 -10.70 -9.02
CA ARG A 134 -7.09 -10.34 -9.57
C ARG A 134 -7.41 -11.05 -10.89
N SER A 135 -6.39 -11.31 -11.72
CA SER A 135 -6.59 -12.05 -12.97
C SER A 135 -6.83 -13.55 -12.76
N ARG A 136 -6.35 -14.14 -11.66
CA ARG A 136 -6.53 -15.57 -11.38
C ARG A 136 -7.87 -15.91 -10.75
N VAL A 137 -8.49 -14.99 -10.01
CA VAL A 137 -9.81 -15.21 -9.40
C VAL A 137 -10.94 -15.10 -10.44
N GLY A 138 -10.73 -14.41 -11.55
CA GLY A 138 -11.73 -14.28 -12.62
C GLY A 138 -11.83 -15.48 -13.57
N LEU A 139 -10.85 -16.40 -13.60
CA LEU A 139 -10.83 -17.51 -14.56
C LEU A 139 -11.26 -18.88 -13.96
N THR A 140 -11.31 -19.01 -12.64
CA THR A 140 -11.71 -20.28 -11.99
C THR A 140 -13.21 -20.40 -11.75
N GLY A 141 -14.01 -19.40 -12.09
CA GLY A 141 -15.47 -19.40 -11.86
C GLY A 141 -16.32 -20.00 -12.98
N VAL A 142 -15.77 -20.39 -14.14
CA VAL A 142 -16.58 -20.82 -15.30
C VAL A 142 -16.42 -22.31 -15.67
N ALA A 143 -15.51 -23.04 -15.04
CA ALA A 143 -15.19 -24.42 -15.47
C ALA A 143 -15.90 -25.54 -14.68
N VAL A 144 -16.83 -25.28 -13.77
CA VAL A 144 -17.40 -26.32 -12.91
C VAL A 144 -18.89 -26.64 -13.18
N VAL A 145 -19.55 -25.99 -14.15
CA VAL A 145 -21.02 -26.19 -14.35
C VAL A 145 -21.39 -27.04 -15.57
N VAL A 146 -20.48 -27.59 -16.36
CA VAL A 146 -20.85 -28.28 -17.63
C VAL A 146 -20.66 -29.80 -17.61
N ILE A 147 -20.20 -30.45 -16.55
CA ILE A 147 -19.92 -31.91 -16.59
C ILE A 147 -21.03 -32.85 -16.05
N PRO A 148 -22.07 -32.48 -15.29
CA PRO A 148 -23.05 -33.47 -14.90
C PRO A 148 -24.21 -33.72 -15.88
N ALA A 149 -24.34 -32.96 -16.96
CA ALA A 149 -25.49 -33.12 -17.87
C ALA A 149 -25.34 -34.18 -18.98
N LEU A 150 -24.15 -34.73 -19.18
CA LEU A 150 -23.86 -35.71 -20.25
C LEU A 150 -23.90 -37.18 -19.81
N LEU A 151 -24.09 -37.47 -18.52
CA LEU A 151 -24.18 -38.84 -18.01
C LEU A 151 -25.59 -39.34 -17.81
N TYR A 152 -26.62 -38.55 -18.13
CA TYR A 152 -28.04 -38.94 -17.98
C TYR A 152 -28.72 -39.40 -19.31
N PHE A 153 -27.95 -39.47 -20.40
CA PHE A 153 -28.52 -39.84 -21.72
C PHE A 153 -28.06 -41.22 -22.26
N PHE A 154 -27.37 -42.03 -21.45
CA PHE A 154 -26.94 -43.38 -21.84
C PHE A 154 -27.25 -44.43 -20.76
N THR A 155 -28.50 -44.47 -20.30
CA THR A 155 -29.07 -45.65 -19.62
C THR A 155 -30.53 -45.85 -20.10
#